data_994b2556de679025273ba888cbeb1b21
#
_entry.id   994b2556de679025273ba888cbeb1b21
#
_cell.length_a   1.000
_cell.length_b   1.000
_cell.length_c   1.000
_cell.angle_alpha   90.00
_cell.angle_beta   90.00
_cell.angle_gamma   90.00
#
_symmetry.space_group_name_H-M   'P 1'
#
loop_
_entity.id
_entity.type
_entity.pdbx_description
1 polymer ?
#
loop_
_entity_poly.entity_id
_entity_poly.type
_entity_poly.pdbx_seq_one_letter_code
_entity_poly.pdbx_strand_id
1 'polypeptide(L)'
;MGFIGNNLKNVLTEAKSVDTMTGDGSTTTITLSKTPGSVNNTTVFWDGIFKTPITDYTLSGTTITFGTAPAQDVHVMVFSGNDSLVESPANVTVTSSMIADGSITSDKIATVDINKLDGTLPAGVDASALTGMPDLPSLYTTVSASDPTRTSNPTGGVGTMWINSTDGELFVCVDAGTDNNEWRNVGETQESDNIAEAPKWFGDRAMWMGGSGTAGYTASNALSYNNITTLGDATIFGDTVYGHGDGPAACSDASRALVGGGYHSHYTSPYIDYCTISTPGNAQNFGQLVPNASGWRWFDGTGNGTRGLFGPSLYGSDNHQIQYVTIQTTGNSQNFGDVYFDGGYYGWSALGSNGTRGITAGGHAGKSKIGYVDIATTGNAQLFGELINGRYMHVMLSNRTYGVIWGGWNGSNQSQPNEYITIATSGNAVDFPGTSALWGLGGCGHAGNSSRGLIKETFGDGWGGSPANGGSQRIEYMSINTPSQNAQIFGNLTSGRSTLTGCSGDAA
;
A
#
# COMPACT_ATOMS: atom_id res chain seq x y z
N MET A 1 -15.96 12.07 -31.19
CA MET A 1 -15.62 11.51 -32.54
C MET A 1 -15.21 12.69 -33.41
N GLY A 2 -13.91 12.90 -33.56
CA GLY A 2 -13.36 13.91 -34.44
C GLY A 2 -13.16 13.31 -35.83
N PHE A 3 -13.74 13.93 -36.83
CA PHE A 3 -13.48 13.56 -38.22
C PHE A 3 -12.05 13.96 -38.58
N ILE A 4 -11.20 12.99 -38.85
CA ILE A 4 -9.92 13.18 -39.53
C ILE A 4 -10.20 13.15 -41.01
N GLY A 5 -10.34 14.28 -41.62
CA GLY A 5 -10.51 14.38 -43.05
C GLY A 5 -10.71 15.81 -43.47
N ASN A 6 -10.12 16.17 -44.58
CA ASN A 6 -10.24 17.47 -45.22
C ASN A 6 -11.66 18.02 -45.16
N ASN A 7 -11.70 19.30 -44.87
CA ASN A 7 -12.85 20.18 -44.87
C ASN A 7 -14.00 19.65 -45.72
N LEU A 8 -15.11 19.27 -45.11
CA LEU A 8 -16.36 18.89 -45.78
C LEU A 8 -16.81 19.89 -46.87
N LYS A 9 -16.30 21.12 -46.82
CA LYS A 9 -16.52 22.10 -47.88
C LYS A 9 -15.94 21.72 -49.24
N ASN A 10 -14.88 20.94 -49.30
CA ASN A 10 -14.28 20.53 -50.60
C ASN A 10 -14.93 19.25 -51.17
N VAL A 11 -15.65 18.47 -50.41
CA VAL A 11 -16.34 17.26 -50.87
C VAL A 11 -17.72 17.60 -51.47
N LEU A 12 -18.28 18.76 -51.11
CA LEU A 12 -19.59 19.20 -51.58
C LEU A 12 -19.56 20.15 -52.79
N THR A 13 -18.38 20.42 -53.41
CA THR A 13 -18.23 21.39 -54.49
C THR A 13 -17.87 20.79 -55.86
N GLU A 14 -17.89 19.47 -56.05
CA GLU A 14 -18.07 19.00 -57.42
C GLU A 14 -19.54 19.20 -57.79
N ALA A 15 -19.76 20.28 -58.51
CA ALA A 15 -21.08 20.63 -59.00
C ALA A 15 -21.68 19.44 -59.70
N LYS A 16 -22.85 18.97 -59.30
CA LYS A 16 -23.62 18.02 -60.07
C LYS A 16 -23.76 18.58 -61.47
N SER A 17 -23.39 17.80 -62.49
CA SER A 17 -23.66 18.19 -63.89
C SER A 17 -25.13 17.96 -64.14
N VAL A 18 -25.71 18.86 -64.92
CA VAL A 18 -27.06 18.76 -65.42
C VAL A 18 -26.97 18.67 -66.94
N ASP A 19 -27.33 17.50 -67.44
CA ASP A 19 -27.41 17.28 -68.86
C ASP A 19 -28.87 17.18 -69.30
N THR A 20 -29.21 17.77 -70.45
CA THR A 20 -30.58 17.84 -70.90
C THR A 20 -30.70 17.42 -72.34
N MET A 21 -31.85 16.84 -72.65
CA MET A 21 -32.24 16.59 -74.07
C MET A 21 -33.75 16.81 -74.22
N THR A 22 -34.19 17.12 -75.43
CA THR A 22 -35.60 17.13 -75.81
C THR A 22 -35.90 15.83 -76.54
N GLY A 23 -36.93 15.10 -76.10
CA GLY A 23 -37.38 13.87 -76.79
C GLY A 23 -37.82 14.14 -78.18
N ASP A 24 -37.51 13.22 -79.07
CA ASP A 24 -37.89 13.22 -80.54
C ASP A 24 -38.77 11.99 -80.89
N GLY A 25 -39.13 11.19 -79.88
CA GLY A 25 -39.93 9.96 -80.04
C GLY A 25 -39.12 8.76 -80.61
N SER A 26 -37.82 8.96 -80.87
CA SER A 26 -36.96 7.92 -81.48
C SER A 26 -35.64 7.71 -80.81
N THR A 27 -35.02 8.75 -80.28
CA THR A 27 -33.71 8.70 -79.64
C THR A 27 -33.83 8.17 -78.24
N THR A 28 -33.15 7.07 -77.94
CA THR A 28 -33.18 6.41 -76.63
C THR A 28 -31.94 6.70 -75.76
N THR A 29 -30.98 7.53 -76.21
CA THR A 29 -29.75 7.73 -75.50
C THR A 29 -29.47 9.21 -75.25
N ILE A 30 -28.85 9.50 -74.12
CA ILE A 30 -28.23 10.80 -73.84
C ILE A 30 -26.80 10.60 -73.36
N THR A 31 -25.88 11.41 -73.87
CA THR A 31 -24.49 11.42 -73.38
C THR A 31 -24.29 12.49 -72.34
N LEU A 32 -23.79 12.08 -71.17
CA LEU A 32 -23.54 12.95 -70.02
C LEU A 32 -22.20 13.67 -70.19
N SER A 33 -22.13 14.86 -69.70
CA SER A 33 -20.91 15.68 -69.63
C SER A 33 -19.85 15.15 -68.67
N LYS A 34 -20.26 14.30 -67.73
CA LYS A 34 -19.38 13.65 -66.74
C LYS A 34 -19.69 12.16 -66.63
N THR A 35 -18.72 11.37 -66.20
CA THR A 35 -18.91 9.93 -65.94
C THR A 35 -19.41 9.75 -64.52
N PRO A 36 -20.63 9.29 -64.27
CA PRO A 36 -21.20 9.15 -62.92
C PRO A 36 -20.62 7.97 -62.12
N GLY A 37 -19.85 7.09 -62.70
CA GLY A 37 -19.30 5.89 -62.09
C GLY A 37 -20.31 4.79 -61.79
N SER A 38 -21.55 5.14 -61.47
CA SER A 38 -22.64 4.19 -61.22
C SER A 38 -23.98 4.79 -61.69
N VAL A 39 -24.91 3.94 -62.13
CA VAL A 39 -26.27 4.36 -62.49
C VAL A 39 -27.01 4.97 -61.28
N ASN A 40 -26.66 4.56 -60.07
CA ASN A 40 -27.22 5.10 -58.84
C ASN A 40 -26.77 6.54 -58.52
N ASN A 41 -25.72 7.03 -59.19
CA ASN A 41 -25.23 8.39 -59.11
C ASN A 41 -25.90 9.31 -60.14
N THR A 42 -26.94 8.84 -60.79
CA THR A 42 -27.75 9.60 -61.75
C THR A 42 -29.17 9.74 -61.26
N THR A 43 -29.76 10.89 -61.55
CA THR A 43 -31.19 11.15 -61.26
C THR A 43 -31.81 11.72 -62.54
N VAL A 44 -32.78 11.02 -63.11
CA VAL A 44 -33.37 11.36 -64.38
C VAL A 44 -34.80 11.78 -64.20
N PHE A 45 -35.21 12.84 -64.89
CA PHE A 45 -36.61 13.32 -64.95
C PHE A 45 -37.05 13.52 -66.39
N TRP A 46 -38.28 13.15 -66.68
CA TRP A 46 -38.99 13.46 -67.93
C TRP A 46 -40.17 14.37 -67.57
N ASP A 47 -40.15 15.62 -68.04
CA ASP A 47 -41.14 16.64 -67.69
C ASP A 47 -41.42 16.68 -66.19
N GLY A 48 -40.37 16.54 -65.37
CA GLY A 48 -40.48 16.53 -63.92
C GLY A 48 -40.89 15.17 -63.29
N ILE A 49 -41.12 14.14 -64.08
CA ILE A 49 -41.44 12.77 -63.61
C ILE A 49 -40.16 11.99 -63.45
N PHE A 50 -39.86 11.52 -62.20
CA PHE A 50 -38.72 10.72 -61.87
C PHE A 50 -38.70 9.37 -62.64
N LYS A 51 -37.54 9.00 -63.20
CA LYS A 51 -37.27 7.72 -63.82
C LYS A 51 -36.38 6.88 -62.97
N THR A 52 -36.75 5.62 -62.74
CA THR A 52 -36.08 4.70 -61.84
C THR A 52 -34.84 4.11 -62.49
N PRO A 53 -33.64 4.23 -61.86
CA PRO A 53 -32.41 3.58 -62.37
C PRO A 53 -32.60 2.07 -62.54
N ILE A 54 -31.92 1.49 -63.55
CA ILE A 54 -31.96 0.06 -63.89
C ILE A 54 -33.31 -0.40 -64.48
N THR A 55 -34.46 0.17 -64.05
CA THR A 55 -35.80 -0.17 -64.53
C THR A 55 -36.13 0.64 -65.76
N ASP A 56 -36.01 1.95 -65.74
CA ASP A 56 -36.43 2.84 -66.84
C ASP A 56 -35.22 3.19 -67.76
N TYR A 57 -34.01 3.11 -67.24
CA TYR A 57 -32.80 3.40 -67.96
C TYR A 57 -31.57 2.64 -67.43
N THR A 58 -30.58 2.48 -68.23
CA THR A 58 -29.25 1.92 -67.93
C THR A 58 -28.16 2.94 -68.17
N LEU A 59 -26.97 2.73 -67.56
CA LEU A 59 -25.78 3.57 -67.76
C LEU A 59 -24.63 2.72 -68.16
N SER A 60 -23.92 3.15 -69.23
CA SER A 60 -22.65 2.60 -69.63
C SER A 60 -21.68 3.73 -69.96
N GLY A 61 -20.63 3.85 -69.11
CA GLY A 61 -19.69 4.98 -69.12
C GLY A 61 -20.38 6.31 -68.90
N THR A 62 -20.47 7.14 -69.97
CA THR A 62 -21.19 8.44 -69.94
C THR A 62 -22.55 8.38 -70.61
N THR A 63 -22.99 7.21 -71.11
CA THR A 63 -24.22 7.09 -71.90
C THR A 63 -25.33 6.47 -71.10
N ILE A 64 -26.42 7.24 -70.89
CA ILE A 64 -27.70 6.71 -70.43
C ILE A 64 -28.47 6.20 -71.59
N THR A 65 -29.04 5.00 -71.44
CA THR A 65 -29.94 4.37 -72.44
C THR A 65 -31.32 4.13 -71.80
N PHE A 66 -32.35 4.76 -72.31
CA PHE A 66 -33.73 4.58 -71.87
C PHE A 66 -34.33 3.33 -72.48
N GLY A 67 -35.19 2.62 -71.73
CA GLY A 67 -35.92 1.43 -72.23
C GLY A 67 -36.92 1.74 -73.37
N THR A 68 -37.43 3.00 -73.39
CA THR A 68 -38.28 3.59 -74.40
C THR A 68 -37.80 4.98 -74.79
N ALA A 69 -37.95 5.43 -76.04
CA ALA A 69 -37.57 6.80 -76.42
C ALA A 69 -38.52 7.81 -75.73
N PRO A 70 -37.98 8.94 -75.16
CA PRO A 70 -38.83 10.03 -74.75
C PRO A 70 -39.66 10.54 -75.88
N ALA A 71 -40.99 10.74 -75.65
CA ALA A 71 -41.89 11.21 -76.71
C ALA A 71 -41.48 12.58 -77.22
N GLN A 72 -42.00 12.95 -78.38
CA GLN A 72 -41.79 14.25 -78.99
C GLN A 72 -42.04 15.39 -77.96
N ASP A 73 -41.11 16.34 -77.87
CA ASP A 73 -41.13 17.54 -76.98
C ASP A 73 -41.02 17.27 -75.45
N VAL A 74 -40.84 16.02 -75.04
CA VAL A 74 -40.57 15.67 -73.63
C VAL A 74 -39.21 16.25 -73.20
N HIS A 75 -39.18 17.07 -72.16
CA HIS A 75 -37.94 17.58 -71.66
C HIS A 75 -37.28 16.59 -70.66
N VAL A 76 -36.14 16.05 -71.07
CA VAL A 76 -35.32 15.14 -70.24
C VAL A 76 -34.25 15.91 -69.52
N MET A 77 -34.14 15.73 -68.21
CA MET A 77 -33.13 16.32 -67.36
C MET A 77 -32.38 15.21 -66.58
N VAL A 78 -31.07 15.18 -66.68
CA VAL A 78 -30.25 14.23 -65.97
C VAL A 78 -29.28 14.98 -65.03
N PHE A 79 -29.44 14.72 -63.75
CA PHE A 79 -28.44 15.13 -62.76
C PHE A 79 -27.45 13.98 -62.58
N SER A 80 -26.17 14.23 -62.81
CA SER A 80 -25.12 13.26 -62.57
C SER A 80 -24.06 13.87 -61.67
N GLY A 81 -23.61 13.12 -60.67
CA GLY A 81 -22.55 13.48 -59.77
C GLY A 81 -21.60 12.30 -59.65
N ASN A 82 -20.32 12.56 -59.63
CA ASN A 82 -19.40 11.57 -59.10
C ASN A 82 -19.46 11.75 -57.57
N ASP A 83 -20.36 11.03 -56.92
CA ASP A 83 -20.20 10.82 -55.50
C ASP A 83 -18.96 9.94 -55.35
N SER A 84 -17.79 10.55 -55.33
CA SER A 84 -16.69 9.96 -54.61
C SER A 84 -17.21 9.84 -53.16
N LEU A 85 -17.88 8.73 -52.87
CA LEU A 85 -17.99 8.29 -51.50
C LEU A 85 -16.55 8.31 -51.00
N VAL A 86 -16.21 9.31 -50.18
CA VAL A 86 -15.18 9.10 -49.21
C VAL A 86 -15.78 8.05 -48.33
N GLU A 87 -15.67 6.79 -48.75
CA GLU A 87 -15.86 5.69 -47.83
C GLU A 87 -14.95 6.00 -46.66
N SER A 88 -15.53 6.31 -45.51
CA SER A 88 -14.81 6.13 -44.26
C SER A 88 -14.18 4.76 -44.38
N PRO A 89 -12.84 4.59 -44.41
CA PRO A 89 -12.27 3.27 -44.52
C PRO A 89 -12.94 2.47 -43.40
N ALA A 90 -13.58 1.38 -43.76
CA ALA A 90 -14.09 0.45 -42.78
C ALA A 90 -12.94 0.18 -41.83
N ASN A 91 -13.21 0.24 -40.50
CA ASN A 91 -12.18 -0.04 -39.51
C ASN A 91 -11.27 -1.15 -40.05
N VAL A 92 -9.98 -0.87 -40.29
CA VAL A 92 -8.90 -1.80 -40.63
C VAL A 92 -8.31 -1.66 -42.05
N THR A 93 -8.65 -0.68 -42.91
CA THR A 93 -8.24 -0.73 -44.30
C THR A 93 -7.42 0.44 -44.83
N VAL A 94 -6.82 1.27 -44.00
CA VAL A 94 -5.78 2.19 -44.45
C VAL A 94 -4.45 1.45 -44.40
N THR A 95 -4.02 0.95 -45.53
CA THR A 95 -2.69 0.32 -45.67
C THR A 95 -1.62 1.39 -45.85
N SER A 96 -0.35 1.08 -45.54
CA SER A 96 0.78 1.98 -45.73
C SER A 96 0.91 2.49 -47.19
N SER A 97 0.47 1.71 -48.20
CA SER A 97 0.45 2.11 -49.60
C SER A 97 -0.60 3.16 -49.95
N MET A 98 -1.57 3.41 -49.06
CA MET A 98 -2.60 4.46 -49.22
C MET A 98 -2.17 5.80 -48.63
N ILE A 99 -1.08 5.82 -47.88
CA ILE A 99 -0.52 7.00 -47.26
C ILE A 99 0.77 7.34 -47.98
N ALA A 100 0.79 8.45 -48.71
CA ALA A 100 2.01 8.89 -49.37
C ALA A 100 3.09 9.25 -48.32
N ASP A 101 4.33 8.88 -48.60
CA ASP A 101 5.47 9.16 -47.75
C ASP A 101 5.53 10.67 -47.38
N GLY A 102 5.64 10.97 -46.07
CA GLY A 102 5.68 12.33 -45.57
C GLY A 102 4.34 13.08 -45.57
N SER A 103 3.22 12.43 -45.96
CA SER A 103 1.89 13.08 -45.92
C SER A 103 1.31 13.26 -44.55
N ILE A 104 1.77 12.50 -43.54
CA ILE A 104 1.42 12.62 -42.16
C ILE A 104 2.61 13.24 -41.42
N THR A 105 2.51 14.52 -41.13
CA THR A 105 3.50 15.28 -40.34
C THR A 105 3.04 15.44 -38.91
N SER A 106 3.96 15.75 -38.00
CA SER A 106 3.65 15.93 -36.56
C SER A 106 2.51 16.91 -36.28
N ASP A 107 2.38 17.95 -37.11
CA ASP A 107 1.32 18.97 -36.97
C ASP A 107 -0.07 18.46 -37.43
N LYS A 108 -0.13 17.29 -38.07
CA LYS A 108 -1.39 16.65 -38.45
C LYS A 108 -1.87 15.59 -37.47
N ILE A 109 -1.04 15.27 -36.49
CA ILE A 109 -1.36 14.33 -35.42
C ILE A 109 -1.54 15.14 -34.14
N ALA A 110 -2.76 15.55 -33.83
CA ALA A 110 -3.05 16.31 -32.62
C ALA A 110 -2.97 15.42 -31.35
N THR A 111 -3.40 14.19 -31.42
CA THR A 111 -3.32 13.18 -30.34
C THR A 111 -3.41 11.78 -30.95
N VAL A 112 -2.58 10.88 -30.45
CA VAL A 112 -2.68 9.44 -30.72
C VAL A 112 -3.17 8.77 -29.44
N ASP A 113 -4.31 8.10 -29.50
CA ASP A 113 -4.77 7.24 -28.41
C ASP A 113 -3.93 5.97 -28.40
N ILE A 114 -3.01 5.86 -27.45
CA ILE A 114 -2.07 4.74 -27.34
C ILE A 114 -2.78 3.39 -27.18
N ASN A 115 -4.00 3.37 -26.64
CA ASN A 115 -4.79 2.15 -26.53
C ASN A 115 -5.28 1.60 -27.89
N LYS A 116 -5.08 2.36 -28.97
CA LYS A 116 -5.41 1.98 -30.34
C LYS A 116 -4.19 1.64 -31.19
N LEU A 117 -2.99 1.68 -30.61
CA LEU A 117 -1.77 1.19 -31.25
C LEU A 117 -1.68 -0.31 -31.03
N ASP A 118 -2.20 -1.07 -31.99
CA ASP A 118 -2.13 -2.54 -32.00
C ASP A 118 -0.93 -2.95 -32.85
N GLY A 119 0.16 -3.39 -32.21
CA GLY A 119 1.36 -3.87 -32.90
C GLY A 119 2.68 -3.41 -32.25
N THR A 120 3.73 -4.16 -32.51
CA THR A 120 5.10 -3.81 -32.14
C THR A 120 5.60 -2.60 -32.92
N LEU A 121 6.17 -1.61 -32.24
CA LEU A 121 6.89 -0.52 -32.89
C LEU A 121 8.02 -1.12 -33.79
N PRO A 122 8.21 -0.65 -35.01
CA PRO A 122 9.30 -1.13 -35.85
C PRO A 122 10.66 -0.93 -35.17
N ALA A 123 11.59 -1.84 -35.36
CA ALA A 123 12.95 -1.71 -34.89
C ALA A 123 13.54 -0.39 -35.42
N GLY A 124 13.97 0.50 -34.51
CA GLY A 124 14.57 1.80 -34.87
C GLY A 124 13.69 3.02 -34.53
N VAL A 125 12.47 2.84 -34.01
CA VAL A 125 11.71 3.97 -33.44
C VAL A 125 12.33 4.33 -32.10
N ASP A 126 12.95 5.51 -32.03
CA ASP A 126 13.47 6.05 -30.79
C ASP A 126 12.28 6.52 -29.89
N ALA A 127 11.96 5.70 -28.90
CA ALA A 127 10.91 6.01 -27.96
C ALA A 127 11.19 7.26 -27.10
N SER A 128 12.44 7.74 -27.08
CA SER A 128 12.83 8.96 -26.37
C SER A 128 12.27 10.23 -26.99
N ALA A 129 11.85 10.17 -28.28
CA ALA A 129 11.22 11.29 -28.98
C ALA A 129 9.69 11.37 -28.80
N LEU A 130 9.09 10.42 -28.12
CA LEU A 130 7.65 10.39 -27.82
C LEU A 130 7.35 11.30 -26.62
N THR A 131 7.50 12.61 -26.80
CA THR A 131 7.13 13.60 -25.77
C THR A 131 5.62 13.81 -25.75
N GLY A 132 5.01 13.73 -24.57
CA GLY A 132 3.56 13.97 -24.36
C GLY A 132 2.71 12.70 -24.39
N MET A 133 3.30 11.54 -24.38
CA MET A 133 2.57 10.39 -23.87
C MET A 133 2.26 10.67 -22.39
N PRO A 134 1.00 10.49 -21.92
CA PRO A 134 0.79 10.37 -20.50
C PRO A 134 1.80 9.33 -20.05
N ASP A 135 2.61 9.64 -19.02
CA ASP A 135 3.62 8.71 -18.53
C ASP A 135 3.09 7.28 -18.73
N LEU A 136 3.43 6.68 -19.85
CA LEU A 136 3.69 5.26 -19.84
C LEU A 136 4.59 5.20 -18.63
N PRO A 137 4.21 4.56 -17.53
CA PRO A 137 5.09 4.42 -16.41
C PRO A 137 6.37 3.97 -17.05
N SER A 138 7.30 4.94 -17.22
CA SER A 138 8.53 4.83 -18.01
C SER A 138 9.02 3.52 -17.55
N LEU A 139 8.83 2.50 -18.38
CA LEU A 139 8.83 1.11 -17.96
C LEU A 139 9.74 1.10 -16.80
N TYR A 140 9.21 1.14 -15.55
CA TYR A 140 9.98 1.50 -14.39
C TYR A 140 11.08 0.48 -14.31
N THR A 141 12.04 0.68 -15.22
CA THR A 141 13.12 -0.23 -15.48
C THR A 141 14.37 0.47 -14.98
N THR A 142 14.86 0.01 -13.88
CA THR A 142 16.17 0.39 -13.39
C THR A 142 17.18 -0.54 -14.03
N VAL A 143 18.22 0.01 -14.66
CA VAL A 143 19.38 -0.75 -15.14
C VAL A 143 20.54 -0.49 -14.19
N SER A 144 21.09 -1.53 -13.58
CA SER A 144 22.18 -1.46 -12.61
C SER A 144 23.20 -2.55 -12.91
N ALA A 145 24.42 -2.39 -12.42
CA ALA A 145 25.46 -3.42 -12.48
C ALA A 145 25.36 -4.47 -11.36
N SER A 146 24.38 -4.36 -10.51
CA SER A 146 24.11 -5.28 -9.39
C SER A 146 22.62 -5.55 -9.28
N ASP A 147 22.27 -6.65 -8.62
CA ASP A 147 20.90 -6.98 -8.26
C ASP A 147 20.24 -5.90 -7.42
N PRO A 148 18.90 -5.80 -7.45
CA PRO A 148 18.20 -4.97 -6.49
C PRO A 148 18.43 -5.53 -5.08
N THR A 149 18.37 -4.68 -4.11
CA THR A 149 18.32 -5.04 -2.71
C THR A 149 16.94 -4.75 -2.15
N ARG A 150 16.66 -5.22 -0.97
CA ARG A 150 15.44 -4.86 -0.26
C ARG A 150 15.24 -3.35 -0.13
N THR A 151 16.34 -2.60 -0.01
CA THR A 151 16.33 -1.13 0.11
C THR A 151 16.36 -0.41 -1.24
N SER A 152 16.39 -1.15 -2.35
CA SER A 152 16.26 -0.56 -3.69
C SER A 152 14.81 -0.16 -3.93
N ASN A 153 14.48 1.08 -3.58
CA ASN A 153 13.11 1.59 -3.69
C ASN A 153 12.70 1.75 -5.17
N PRO A 154 11.63 1.07 -5.61
CA PRO A 154 11.15 1.14 -6.98
C PRO A 154 10.48 2.49 -7.25
N THR A 155 10.90 3.21 -8.29
CA THR A 155 10.32 4.50 -8.66
C THR A 155 8.84 4.40 -9.03
N GLY A 156 8.40 3.26 -9.53
CA GLY A 156 7.02 2.99 -9.95
C GLY A 156 6.20 2.11 -9.01
N GLY A 157 6.75 1.74 -7.87
CA GLY A 157 6.08 0.81 -6.98
C GLY A 157 6.08 -0.64 -7.51
N VAL A 158 5.06 -1.40 -7.17
CA VAL A 158 4.87 -2.77 -7.65
C VAL A 158 4.80 -2.81 -9.17
N GLY A 159 5.48 -3.77 -9.79
CA GLY A 159 5.62 -3.90 -11.23
C GLY A 159 6.86 -3.21 -11.82
N THR A 160 7.62 -2.45 -11.02
CA THR A 160 8.93 -1.93 -11.45
C THR A 160 9.85 -3.08 -11.82
N MET A 161 10.53 -2.96 -12.96
CA MET A 161 11.55 -3.90 -13.41
C MET A 161 12.94 -3.41 -13.04
N TRP A 162 13.83 -4.33 -12.72
CA TRP A 162 15.25 -4.10 -12.50
C TRP A 162 16.05 -5.06 -13.35
N ILE A 163 16.96 -4.52 -14.15
CA ILE A 163 17.85 -5.31 -14.99
C ILE A 163 19.26 -5.19 -14.43
N ASN A 164 19.86 -6.33 -14.05
CA ASN A 164 21.28 -6.40 -13.79
C ASN A 164 22.03 -6.46 -15.12
N SER A 165 22.77 -5.42 -15.43
CA SER A 165 23.54 -5.33 -16.70
C SER A 165 24.81 -6.17 -16.72
N THR A 166 25.24 -6.73 -15.58
CA THR A 166 26.45 -7.55 -15.46
C THR A 166 26.22 -8.99 -15.93
N ASP A 167 25.07 -9.56 -15.56
CA ASP A 167 24.71 -10.96 -15.82
C ASP A 167 23.43 -11.12 -16.65
N GLY A 168 22.65 -10.04 -16.82
CA GLY A 168 21.42 -10.02 -17.59
C GLY A 168 20.18 -10.47 -16.84
N GLU A 169 20.25 -10.60 -15.51
CA GLU A 169 19.10 -10.95 -14.71
C GLU A 169 18.04 -9.86 -14.68
N LEU A 170 16.79 -10.29 -14.67
CA LEU A 170 15.61 -9.42 -14.62
C LEU A 170 14.80 -9.70 -13.35
N PHE A 171 14.61 -8.67 -12.55
CA PHE A 171 13.75 -8.71 -11.37
C PHE A 171 12.51 -7.84 -11.56
N VAL A 172 11.40 -8.24 -10.95
CA VAL A 172 10.16 -7.45 -10.85
C VAL A 172 9.83 -7.21 -9.40
N CYS A 173 9.58 -5.97 -9.03
CA CYS A 173 9.08 -5.63 -7.69
C CYS A 173 7.65 -6.15 -7.53
N VAL A 174 7.43 -7.03 -6.56
CA VAL A 174 6.11 -7.63 -6.27
C VAL A 174 5.50 -7.08 -4.99
N ASP A 175 6.32 -6.49 -4.11
CA ASP A 175 5.86 -5.70 -2.97
C ASP A 175 6.79 -4.49 -2.79
N ALA A 176 6.19 -3.28 -2.67
CA ALA A 176 6.90 -2.02 -2.61
C ALA A 176 6.64 -1.29 -1.29
N GLY A 177 7.59 -1.39 -0.38
CA GLY A 177 7.62 -0.63 0.86
C GLY A 177 8.92 0.17 0.97
N THR A 178 8.90 1.36 1.57
CA THR A 178 10.12 2.15 1.74
C THR A 178 11.21 1.35 2.45
N ASP A 179 12.33 1.13 1.78
CA ASP A 179 13.47 0.32 2.24
C ASP A 179 13.13 -1.12 2.63
N ASN A 180 11.98 -1.61 2.14
CA ASN A 180 11.52 -2.97 2.40
C ASN A 180 10.73 -3.53 1.21
N ASN A 181 11.42 -3.74 0.13
CA ASN A 181 10.84 -4.19 -1.13
C ASN A 181 11.10 -5.68 -1.34
N GLU A 182 10.12 -6.36 -1.95
CA GLU A 182 10.28 -7.71 -2.47
C GLU A 182 10.50 -7.67 -3.97
N TRP A 183 11.55 -8.33 -4.44
CA TRP A 183 11.88 -8.46 -5.85
C TRP A 183 11.91 -9.94 -6.24
N ARG A 184 11.30 -10.29 -7.34
CA ARG A 184 11.34 -11.65 -7.91
C ARG A 184 12.14 -11.68 -9.18
N ASN A 185 13.08 -12.62 -9.25
CA ASN A 185 13.80 -12.93 -10.47
C ASN A 185 12.85 -13.59 -11.49
N VAL A 186 12.75 -13.05 -12.71
CA VAL A 186 11.79 -13.48 -13.74
C VAL A 186 12.34 -14.63 -14.59
N GLY A 187 13.62 -14.90 -14.53
CA GLY A 187 14.28 -15.92 -15.37
C GLY A 187 14.58 -17.24 -14.66
N GLU A 188 14.52 -17.25 -13.35
CA GLU A 188 14.99 -18.37 -12.54
C GLU A 188 13.86 -19.23 -11.98
N THR A 189 14.10 -20.52 -11.88
CA THR A 189 13.19 -21.50 -11.27
C THR A 189 13.46 -21.71 -9.78
N GLN A 190 14.48 -21.05 -9.24
CA GLN A 190 14.91 -21.18 -7.85
C GLN A 190 14.37 -20.00 -7.02
N GLU A 191 13.63 -20.31 -5.97
CA GLU A 191 13.16 -19.29 -5.01
C GLU A 191 14.30 -18.60 -4.24
N SER A 192 15.53 -19.18 -4.28
CA SER A 192 16.70 -18.64 -3.57
C SER A 192 17.17 -17.27 -4.10
N ASP A 193 16.86 -16.96 -5.36
CA ASP A 193 17.32 -15.74 -6.02
C ASP A 193 16.31 -14.59 -5.92
N ASN A 194 15.19 -14.86 -5.27
CA ASN A 194 14.21 -13.82 -4.95
C ASN A 194 14.69 -13.00 -3.73
N ILE A 195 14.51 -11.69 -3.84
CA ILE A 195 14.75 -10.78 -2.71
C ILE A 195 13.46 -10.65 -1.94
N ALA A 196 13.35 -11.44 -0.89
CA ALA A 196 12.15 -11.47 -0.06
C ALA A 196 11.99 -10.19 0.76
N GLU A 197 10.75 -9.84 1.04
CA GLU A 197 10.41 -8.79 2.00
C GLU A 197 11.13 -9.02 3.34
N ALA A 198 11.53 -7.94 4.01
CA ALA A 198 12.07 -8.07 5.36
C ALA A 198 11.03 -8.69 6.28
N PRO A 199 11.45 -9.57 7.19
CA PRO A 199 10.56 -10.06 8.21
C PRO A 199 9.78 -8.91 8.87
N LYS A 200 8.47 -9.07 8.97
CA LYS A 200 7.59 -8.10 9.64
C LYS A 200 7.52 -8.43 11.13
N TRP A 201 7.45 -7.41 11.96
CA TRP A 201 7.18 -7.55 13.40
C TRP A 201 5.82 -6.96 13.78
N PHE A 202 5.02 -6.61 12.77
CA PHE A 202 3.69 -6.03 12.90
C PHE A 202 2.79 -6.51 11.76
N GLY A 203 1.48 -6.31 11.91
CA GLY A 203 0.46 -6.60 10.91
C GLY A 203 -0.87 -6.00 11.36
N ASP A 204 -1.94 -6.34 10.68
CA ASP A 204 -3.26 -5.71 10.88
C ASP A 204 -4.09 -6.33 12.02
N ARG A 205 -3.61 -7.40 12.68
CA ARG A 205 -4.24 -7.97 13.86
C ARG A 205 -3.48 -7.59 15.12
N ALA A 206 -4.07 -6.73 15.96
CA ALA A 206 -3.59 -6.45 17.31
C ALA A 206 -3.91 -7.61 18.25
N MET A 207 -2.93 -8.03 19.02
CA MET A 207 -3.06 -9.03 20.08
C MET A 207 -2.93 -8.36 21.45
N TRP A 208 -3.81 -8.72 22.37
CA TRP A 208 -3.82 -8.21 23.75
C TRP A 208 -3.65 -9.37 24.71
N MET A 209 -2.59 -9.36 25.49
CA MET A 209 -2.12 -10.52 26.22
C MET A 209 -1.85 -10.24 27.67
N GLY A 210 -2.25 -11.18 28.56
CA GLY A 210 -1.98 -11.09 29.97
C GLY A 210 -2.66 -9.93 30.69
N GLY A 211 -1.98 -9.37 31.69
CA GLY A 211 -2.46 -8.29 32.54
C GLY A 211 -3.12 -8.79 33.83
N SER A 212 -3.48 -7.85 34.70
CA SER A 212 -4.16 -8.12 35.95
C SER A 212 -5.67 -7.96 35.80
N GLY A 213 -6.43 -8.92 36.32
CA GLY A 213 -7.90 -8.89 36.36
C GLY A 213 -8.45 -8.02 37.49
N THR A 214 -9.79 -8.03 37.60
CA THR A 214 -10.56 -7.17 38.50
C THR A 214 -10.33 -7.34 40.02
N ALA A 215 -9.77 -8.46 40.45
CA ALA A 215 -9.56 -8.80 41.84
C ALA A 215 -8.07 -8.82 42.17
N GLY A 216 -7.46 -7.61 42.25
CA GLY A 216 -6.08 -7.36 42.73
C GLY A 216 -5.03 -8.37 42.23
N TYR A 217 -4.06 -7.95 41.48
CA TYR A 217 -2.88 -8.71 41.00
C TYR A 217 -3.09 -10.18 40.56
N THR A 218 -4.34 -10.58 40.31
CA THR A 218 -4.64 -11.89 39.74
C THR A 218 -4.28 -11.86 38.30
N ALA A 219 -3.33 -12.71 37.89
CA ALA A 219 -2.94 -12.79 36.50
C ALA A 219 -4.12 -13.23 35.62
N SER A 220 -4.26 -12.57 34.50
CA SER A 220 -5.18 -12.97 33.43
C SER A 220 -4.45 -13.86 32.44
N ASN A 221 -5.08 -14.98 32.05
CA ASN A 221 -4.61 -15.81 30.95
C ASN A 221 -5.21 -15.37 29.61
N ALA A 222 -6.16 -14.42 29.63
CA ALA A 222 -6.94 -14.10 28.45
C ALA A 222 -6.11 -13.51 27.32
N LEU A 223 -6.30 -14.05 26.13
CA LEU A 223 -5.88 -13.49 24.86
C LEU A 223 -7.09 -12.91 24.15
N SER A 224 -6.95 -11.72 23.62
CA SER A 224 -7.98 -11.10 22.75
C SER A 224 -7.33 -10.34 21.60
N TYR A 225 -8.10 -10.04 20.56
CA TYR A 225 -7.59 -9.39 19.37
C TYR A 225 -8.58 -8.40 18.77
N ASN A 226 -8.04 -7.44 18.01
CA ASN A 226 -8.78 -6.53 17.14
C ASN A 226 -8.15 -6.55 15.73
N ASN A 227 -8.97 -6.20 14.72
CA ASN A 227 -8.41 -5.79 13.43
C ASN A 227 -8.06 -4.30 13.51
N ILE A 228 -6.79 -3.92 13.31
CA ILE A 228 -6.29 -2.55 13.45
C ILE A 228 -6.90 -1.59 12.41
N THR A 229 -7.26 -2.09 11.25
CA THR A 229 -7.80 -1.26 10.15
C THR A 229 -9.28 -0.89 10.33
N THR A 230 -10.02 -1.66 11.13
CA THR A 230 -11.46 -1.51 11.33
C THR A 230 -11.78 -1.23 12.80
N LEU A 231 -12.51 -0.14 13.07
CA LEU A 231 -12.95 0.20 14.43
C LEU A 231 -13.88 -0.88 14.98
N GLY A 232 -13.73 -1.21 16.26
CA GLY A 232 -14.59 -2.18 16.93
C GLY A 232 -13.99 -2.76 18.20
N ASP A 233 -14.83 -3.48 18.93
CA ASP A 233 -14.45 -4.15 20.17
C ASP A 233 -13.55 -5.35 19.88
N ALA A 234 -12.75 -5.72 20.87
CA ALA A 234 -11.91 -6.90 20.78
C ALA A 234 -12.74 -8.20 20.83
N THR A 235 -12.21 -9.22 20.20
CA THR A 235 -12.76 -10.58 20.21
C THR A 235 -11.85 -11.49 21.04
N ILE A 236 -12.44 -12.47 21.70
CA ILE A 236 -11.69 -13.51 22.42
C ILE A 236 -10.84 -14.29 21.43
N PHE A 237 -9.57 -14.48 21.76
CA PHE A 237 -8.63 -15.26 20.95
C PHE A 237 -8.43 -16.67 21.55
N GLY A 238 -8.18 -16.76 22.85
CA GLY A 238 -7.89 -17.96 23.63
C GLY A 238 -7.25 -17.61 24.97
N ASP A 239 -6.48 -18.52 25.53
CA ASP A 239 -5.80 -18.36 26.80
C ASP A 239 -4.30 -18.68 26.69
N THR A 240 -3.48 -18.03 27.52
CA THR A 240 -2.06 -18.37 27.73
C THR A 240 -1.93 -19.63 28.58
N VAL A 241 -0.80 -20.33 28.47
CA VAL A 241 -0.48 -21.50 29.31
C VAL A 241 -0.21 -21.06 30.75
N TYR A 242 0.57 -20.00 30.90
CA TYR A 242 0.94 -19.44 32.20
C TYR A 242 0.26 -18.09 32.41
N GLY A 243 0.03 -17.75 33.68
CA GLY A 243 -0.46 -16.44 34.04
C GLY A 243 0.59 -15.35 33.80
N HIS A 244 0.30 -14.45 32.88
CA HIS A 244 1.12 -13.26 32.64
C HIS A 244 0.44 -12.06 33.26
N GLY A 245 0.67 -11.87 34.55
CA GLY A 245 -0.03 -10.87 35.33
C GLY A 245 0.46 -9.45 35.07
N ASP A 246 0.84 -8.74 36.12
CA ASP A 246 1.17 -7.33 36.09
C ASP A 246 2.46 -7.05 35.31
N GLY A 247 2.35 -6.32 34.22
CA GLY A 247 3.45 -5.82 33.42
C GLY A 247 4.28 -6.87 32.64
N PRO A 248 3.65 -7.79 31.89
CA PRO A 248 4.36 -8.63 30.93
C PRO A 248 4.82 -7.81 29.70
N ALA A 249 5.68 -8.41 28.90
CA ALA A 249 6.12 -7.85 27.63
C ALA A 249 5.72 -8.74 26.44
N ALA A 250 5.55 -8.16 25.27
CA ALA A 250 5.22 -8.89 24.04
C ALA A 250 6.13 -8.51 22.88
N CYS A 251 6.34 -9.47 22.00
CA CYS A 251 6.93 -9.24 20.70
C CYS A 251 6.29 -10.17 19.67
N SER A 252 6.49 -9.89 18.41
CA SER A 252 5.88 -10.67 17.33
C SER A 252 6.71 -10.67 16.06
N ASP A 253 6.40 -11.62 15.18
CA ASP A 253 6.59 -11.50 13.74
C ASP A 253 5.21 -11.46 13.06
N ALA A 254 5.16 -11.51 11.74
CA ALA A 254 3.89 -11.47 11.03
C ALA A 254 2.94 -12.62 11.43
N SER A 255 3.46 -13.75 11.90
CA SER A 255 2.68 -14.98 12.12
C SER A 255 2.54 -15.39 13.57
N ARG A 256 3.49 -15.05 14.43
CA ARG A 256 3.57 -15.52 15.81
C ARG A 256 3.68 -14.37 16.80
N ALA A 257 2.83 -14.37 17.83
CA ALA A 257 2.90 -13.46 18.97
C ALA A 257 3.46 -14.19 20.18
N LEU A 258 4.37 -13.54 20.90
CA LEU A 258 4.96 -14.01 22.14
C LEU A 258 4.60 -13.08 23.28
N VAL A 259 4.34 -13.65 24.45
CA VAL A 259 4.19 -12.91 25.72
C VAL A 259 5.08 -13.53 26.77
N GLY A 260 5.83 -12.70 27.49
CA GLY A 260 6.77 -13.18 28.50
C GLY A 260 6.72 -12.38 29.81
N GLY A 261 7.06 -13.01 30.91
CA GLY A 261 7.17 -12.38 32.20
C GLY A 261 5.82 -12.01 32.84
N GLY A 262 5.82 -10.94 33.63
CA GLY A 262 4.69 -10.47 34.40
C GLY A 262 4.67 -10.97 35.84
N TYR A 263 3.95 -10.25 36.71
CA TYR A 263 3.84 -10.58 38.13
C TYR A 263 2.51 -11.24 38.46
N HIS A 264 2.56 -12.38 39.13
CA HIS A 264 1.39 -13.17 39.48
C HIS A 264 1.44 -13.58 40.95
N SER A 265 0.45 -13.20 41.74
CA SER A 265 0.18 -13.71 43.11
C SER A 265 1.44 -13.97 43.95
N HIS A 266 2.31 -12.93 44.06
CA HIS A 266 3.53 -12.92 44.88
C HIS A 266 4.82 -13.44 44.21
N TYR A 267 4.81 -13.85 42.92
CA TYR A 267 6.02 -14.19 42.21
C TYR A 267 6.00 -13.63 40.78
N THR A 268 7.16 -13.46 40.18
CA THR A 268 7.31 -13.09 38.78
C THR A 268 7.36 -14.34 37.94
N SER A 269 6.63 -14.33 36.82
CA SER A 269 6.66 -15.42 35.85
C SER A 269 7.90 -15.32 34.98
N PRO A 270 8.72 -16.36 34.87
CA PRO A 270 9.80 -16.37 33.88
C PRO A 270 9.35 -16.89 32.52
N TYR A 271 8.14 -17.45 32.41
CA TYR A 271 7.69 -18.16 31.23
C TYR A 271 7.43 -17.23 30.06
N ILE A 272 7.62 -17.77 28.86
CA ILE A 272 7.23 -17.17 27.59
C ILE A 272 6.22 -18.11 26.94
N ASP A 273 5.07 -17.59 26.58
CA ASP A 273 4.07 -18.27 25.78
C ASP A 273 3.98 -17.66 24.37
N TYR A 274 3.51 -18.47 23.39
CA TYR A 274 3.28 -18.00 22.05
C TYR A 274 1.98 -18.51 21.45
N CYS A 275 1.43 -17.76 20.49
CA CYS A 275 0.29 -18.19 19.69
C CYS A 275 0.51 -17.84 18.21
N THR A 276 -0.19 -18.56 17.33
CA THR A 276 -0.24 -18.25 15.88
C THR A 276 -1.29 -17.17 15.67
N ILE A 277 -0.88 -16.00 15.20
CA ILE A 277 -1.74 -14.79 15.15
C ILE A 277 -2.95 -14.98 14.23
N SER A 278 -2.81 -15.68 13.11
CA SER A 278 -3.88 -15.87 12.14
C SER A 278 -5.05 -16.74 12.64
N THR A 279 -4.79 -17.66 13.60
CA THR A 279 -5.76 -18.66 14.03
C THR A 279 -6.07 -18.55 15.51
N PRO A 280 -7.28 -18.10 15.91
CA PRO A 280 -7.69 -18.09 17.30
C PRO A 280 -7.55 -19.46 17.98
N GLY A 281 -7.03 -19.46 19.20
CA GLY A 281 -6.77 -20.65 19.99
C GLY A 281 -5.87 -20.34 21.18
N ASN A 282 -5.63 -21.36 22.01
CA ASN A 282 -4.78 -21.21 23.18
C ASN A 282 -3.30 -21.14 22.78
N ALA A 283 -2.55 -20.38 23.54
CA ALA A 283 -1.11 -20.30 23.42
C ALA A 283 -0.42 -21.62 23.82
N GLN A 284 0.82 -21.74 23.43
CA GLN A 284 1.72 -22.84 23.75
C GLN A 284 2.95 -22.30 24.50
N ASN A 285 3.59 -23.16 25.28
CA ASN A 285 4.85 -22.79 25.95
C ASN A 285 5.95 -22.60 24.90
N PHE A 286 6.62 -21.45 24.97
CA PHE A 286 7.77 -21.12 24.13
C PHE A 286 9.10 -21.45 24.83
N GLY A 287 9.24 -21.08 26.12
CA GLY A 287 10.44 -21.19 26.92
C GLY A 287 10.41 -20.28 28.12
N GLN A 288 11.56 -19.78 28.54
CA GLN A 288 11.70 -18.90 29.72
C GLN A 288 12.64 -17.75 29.46
N LEU A 289 12.39 -16.63 30.13
CA LEU A 289 13.34 -15.51 30.27
C LEU A 289 14.47 -15.93 31.22
N VAL A 290 15.71 -15.63 30.83
CA VAL A 290 16.93 -16.03 31.54
C VAL A 290 17.76 -14.78 31.86
N PRO A 291 18.39 -14.65 33.02
CA PRO A 291 18.31 -15.60 34.15
C PRO A 291 16.90 -15.66 34.72
N ASN A 292 16.54 -16.83 35.25
CA ASN A 292 15.28 -17.04 35.95
C ASN A 292 15.31 -16.34 37.33
N ALA A 293 15.65 -15.06 37.33
CA ALA A 293 15.64 -14.23 38.52
C ALA A 293 14.23 -13.64 38.72
N SER A 294 13.82 -13.52 39.95
CA SER A 294 12.57 -12.92 40.34
C SER A 294 12.52 -11.44 39.95
N GLY A 295 12.18 -11.13 38.69
CA GLY A 295 12.24 -9.73 38.29
C GLY A 295 11.60 -9.34 36.99
N TRP A 296 11.23 -10.27 36.15
CA TRP A 296 10.68 -9.95 34.80
C TRP A 296 9.25 -9.43 34.87
N ARG A 297 9.11 -8.15 35.19
CA ARG A 297 7.85 -7.43 35.20
C ARG A 297 8.06 -5.94 34.93
N TRP A 298 7.02 -5.30 34.45
CA TRP A 298 7.00 -3.87 34.10
C TRP A 298 8.11 -3.53 33.11
N PHE A 299 8.16 -4.27 32.04
CA PHE A 299 9.07 -4.14 30.95
C PHE A 299 8.27 -4.20 29.62
N ASP A 300 8.94 -3.93 28.53
CA ASP A 300 8.31 -3.90 27.23
C ASP A 300 9.04 -4.82 26.26
N GLY A 301 8.44 -5.04 25.08
CA GLY A 301 9.02 -5.87 24.05
C GLY A 301 8.90 -5.25 22.67
N THR A 302 9.80 -5.64 21.79
CA THR A 302 9.80 -5.25 20.40
C THR A 302 10.50 -6.32 19.55
N GLY A 303 10.67 -6.11 18.25
CA GLY A 303 11.35 -7.07 17.41
C GLY A 303 11.62 -6.57 16.00
N ASN A 304 12.14 -7.47 15.16
CA ASN A 304 12.36 -7.22 13.73
C ASN A 304 11.72 -8.27 12.83
N GLY A 305 10.80 -9.08 13.36
CA GLY A 305 10.18 -10.17 12.64
C GLY A 305 11.01 -11.47 12.62
N THR A 306 12.24 -11.45 13.10
CA THR A 306 13.08 -12.65 13.31
C THR A 306 13.44 -12.80 14.78
N ARG A 307 13.93 -11.72 15.39
CA ARG A 307 14.27 -11.64 16.82
C ARG A 307 13.22 -10.84 17.56
N GLY A 308 12.77 -11.37 18.70
CA GLY A 308 12.01 -10.64 19.70
C GLY A 308 12.95 -10.20 20.82
N LEU A 309 12.85 -8.94 21.25
CA LEU A 309 13.57 -8.35 22.36
C LEU A 309 12.64 -8.17 23.54
N PHE A 310 13.14 -8.39 24.75
CA PHE A 310 12.46 -8.23 26.01
C PHE A 310 13.32 -7.43 26.99
N GLY A 311 12.74 -6.48 27.70
CA GLY A 311 13.41 -5.73 28.76
C GLY A 311 13.63 -4.26 28.47
N PRO A 312 14.25 -3.50 29.38
CA PRO A 312 14.74 -3.92 30.70
C PRO A 312 13.64 -4.08 31.74
N SER A 313 13.83 -4.95 32.70
CA SER A 313 12.92 -5.16 33.80
C SER A 313 13.16 -4.15 34.95
N LEU A 314 12.15 -3.88 35.76
CA LEU A 314 12.31 -2.98 36.91
C LEU A 314 13.08 -3.61 38.10
N TYR A 315 12.98 -4.93 38.26
CA TYR A 315 13.52 -5.64 39.44
C TYR A 315 14.58 -6.66 39.02
N GLY A 316 15.45 -6.98 39.97
CA GLY A 316 16.54 -7.93 39.79
C GLY A 316 17.90 -7.22 39.71
N SER A 317 18.97 -8.01 39.78
CA SER A 317 20.35 -7.52 39.62
C SER A 317 20.66 -7.02 38.23
N ASP A 318 19.90 -7.51 37.22
CA ASP A 318 20.12 -7.32 35.80
C ASP A 318 19.04 -6.44 35.16
N ASN A 319 18.59 -5.42 35.94
CA ASN A 319 17.50 -4.52 35.55
C ASN A 319 17.80 -3.56 34.37
N HIS A 320 18.95 -3.69 33.75
CA HIS A 320 19.38 -2.95 32.59
C HIS A 320 19.54 -3.86 31.34
N GLN A 321 19.41 -5.19 31.52
CA GLN A 321 19.62 -6.13 30.43
C GLN A 321 18.43 -6.19 29.47
N ILE A 322 18.77 -6.37 28.20
CA ILE A 322 17.86 -6.78 27.14
C ILE A 322 18.06 -8.27 26.90
N GLN A 323 16.97 -9.02 26.85
CA GLN A 323 16.96 -10.43 26.43
C GLN A 323 16.41 -10.56 25.04
N TYR A 324 16.77 -11.62 24.31
CA TYR A 324 16.22 -11.90 22.98
C TYR A 324 15.87 -13.37 22.80
N VAL A 325 14.97 -13.59 21.86
CA VAL A 325 14.62 -14.92 21.33
C VAL A 325 14.58 -14.87 19.80
N THR A 326 14.75 -16.03 19.17
CA THR A 326 14.39 -16.20 17.75
C THR A 326 12.93 -16.62 17.71
N ILE A 327 12.04 -15.77 17.19
CA ILE A 327 10.56 -15.90 17.33
C ILE A 327 10.05 -17.25 16.81
N GLN A 328 10.58 -17.77 15.72
CA GLN A 328 10.13 -19.03 15.13
C GLN A 328 10.73 -20.29 15.78
N THR A 329 11.69 -20.14 16.70
CA THR A 329 12.36 -21.27 17.35
C THR A 329 12.10 -21.23 18.85
N THR A 330 11.32 -22.20 19.37
CA THR A 330 11.04 -22.32 20.80
C THR A 330 12.32 -22.58 21.58
N GLY A 331 12.42 -21.96 22.75
CA GLY A 331 13.58 -22.07 23.63
C GLY A 331 13.66 -20.90 24.62
N ASN A 332 14.64 -20.94 25.49
CA ASN A 332 14.85 -19.88 26.46
C ASN A 332 15.49 -18.66 25.79
N SER A 333 15.22 -17.49 26.36
CA SER A 333 15.88 -16.26 25.95
C SER A 333 17.39 -16.32 26.15
N GLN A 334 18.08 -15.45 25.47
CA GLN A 334 19.52 -15.24 25.59
C GLN A 334 19.79 -13.76 25.91
N ASN A 335 20.93 -13.50 26.56
CA ASN A 335 21.35 -12.13 26.81
C ASN A 335 21.69 -11.44 25.48
N PHE A 336 21.05 -10.30 25.21
CA PHE A 336 21.32 -9.46 24.05
C PHE A 336 22.42 -8.45 24.32
N GLY A 337 22.41 -7.84 25.50
CA GLY A 337 23.24 -6.75 25.96
C GLY A 337 22.48 -5.84 26.92
N ASP A 338 23.01 -4.69 27.21
CA ASP A 338 22.42 -3.74 28.16
C ASP A 338 21.80 -2.55 27.42
N VAL A 339 20.74 -1.96 28.01
CA VAL A 339 20.26 -0.65 27.58
C VAL A 339 21.31 0.40 27.74
N TYR A 340 21.19 1.56 27.09
CA TYR A 340 22.06 2.69 27.37
C TYR A 340 21.89 3.11 28.83
N PHE A 341 22.96 2.93 29.63
CA PHE A 341 22.90 3.01 31.06
C PHE A 341 23.68 4.23 31.60
N ASP A 342 23.00 5.14 32.24
CA ASP A 342 23.55 6.31 32.93
C ASP A 342 23.36 6.25 34.46
N GLY A 343 23.11 5.06 35.01
CA GLY A 343 22.88 4.77 36.42
C GLY A 343 21.37 4.68 36.78
N GLY A 344 21.08 3.89 37.79
CA GLY A 344 19.70 3.70 38.33
C GLY A 344 18.94 2.57 37.67
N TYR A 345 17.61 2.57 37.78
CA TYR A 345 16.72 1.54 37.28
C TYR A 345 16.11 1.97 35.94
N TYR A 346 16.01 1.04 34.97
CA TYR A 346 15.46 1.28 33.64
C TYR A 346 14.14 0.56 33.34
N GLY A 347 13.61 -0.22 34.29
CA GLY A 347 12.27 -0.79 34.15
C GLY A 347 11.22 0.30 33.88
N TRP A 348 10.09 -0.10 33.31
CA TRP A 348 9.07 0.80 32.77
C TRP A 348 9.53 1.69 31.61
N SER A 349 10.63 1.35 30.95
CA SER A 349 10.98 1.92 29.64
C SER A 349 10.04 1.40 28.57
N ALA A 350 9.78 2.21 27.56
CA ALA A 350 9.09 1.76 26.36
C ALA A 350 10.08 1.25 25.32
N LEU A 351 9.69 0.21 24.60
CA LEU A 351 10.45 -0.35 23.48
C LEU A 351 9.69 -0.15 22.15
N GLY A 352 10.45 0.10 21.10
CA GLY A 352 9.94 0.21 19.75
C GLY A 352 11.02 -0.17 18.71
N SER A 353 10.63 -0.33 17.47
CA SER A 353 11.55 -0.77 16.42
C SER A 353 11.13 -0.25 15.04
N ASN A 354 12.12 -0.12 14.14
CA ASN A 354 11.87 0.04 12.71
C ASN A 354 12.23 -1.22 11.89
N GLY A 355 12.46 -2.35 12.57
CA GLY A 355 12.91 -3.60 11.97
C GLY A 355 14.42 -3.76 11.87
N THR A 356 15.18 -2.68 12.02
CA THR A 356 16.65 -2.71 12.08
C THR A 356 17.14 -2.30 13.46
N ARG A 357 16.67 -1.14 13.94
CA ARG A 357 17.01 -0.61 15.25
C ARG A 357 15.91 -0.91 16.26
N GLY A 358 16.28 -1.45 17.40
CA GLY A 358 15.48 -1.48 18.61
C GLY A 358 15.78 -0.24 19.46
N ILE A 359 14.74 0.46 19.87
CA ILE A 359 14.81 1.68 20.69
C ILE A 359 14.35 1.35 22.09
N THR A 360 15.04 1.91 23.09
CA THR A 360 14.60 1.96 24.46
C THR A 360 14.50 3.42 24.90
N ALA A 361 13.39 3.84 25.47
CA ALA A 361 13.19 5.23 25.85
C ALA A 361 12.72 5.37 27.30
N GLY A 362 13.26 6.36 28.00
CA GLY A 362 12.89 6.69 29.37
C GLY A 362 13.23 5.61 30.37
N GLY A 363 12.44 5.51 31.45
CA GLY A 363 12.60 4.51 32.50
C GLY A 363 12.33 5.06 33.89
N HIS A 364 12.38 4.17 34.89
CA HIS A 364 12.05 4.47 36.30
C HIS A 364 12.73 5.74 36.81
N ALA A 365 12.02 6.46 37.68
CA ALA A 365 12.42 7.76 38.22
C ALA A 365 12.56 8.88 37.19
N GLY A 366 11.87 8.79 36.07
CA GLY A 366 11.79 9.89 35.09
C GLY A 366 13.05 10.05 34.24
N LYS A 367 13.66 8.94 33.81
CA LYS A 367 14.79 8.96 32.85
C LYS A 367 14.39 9.61 31.54
N SER A 368 15.30 10.40 30.96
CA SER A 368 15.11 11.06 29.67
C SER A 368 15.88 10.38 28.53
N LYS A 369 16.84 9.52 28.82
CA LYS A 369 17.72 8.93 27.80
C LYS A 369 16.96 8.00 26.86
N ILE A 370 17.32 8.08 25.59
CA ILE A 370 16.90 7.16 24.56
C ILE A 370 18.14 6.39 24.10
N GLY A 371 18.08 5.07 24.14
CA GLY A 371 19.11 4.18 23.62
C GLY A 371 18.65 3.44 22.39
N TYR A 372 19.59 2.93 21.59
CA TYR A 372 19.29 2.05 20.48
C TYR A 372 20.27 0.90 20.36
N VAL A 373 19.78 -0.19 19.81
CA VAL A 373 20.58 -1.37 19.43
C VAL A 373 20.30 -1.71 17.95
N ASP A 374 21.23 -2.37 17.29
CA ASP A 374 20.97 -3.11 16.06
C ASP A 374 20.40 -4.49 16.44
N ILE A 375 19.15 -4.77 16.07
CA ILE A 375 18.48 -6.02 16.48
C ILE A 375 19.16 -7.27 15.90
N ALA A 376 19.79 -7.17 14.75
CA ALA A 376 20.48 -8.29 14.12
C ALA A 376 21.75 -8.72 14.87
N THR A 377 22.38 -7.80 15.62
CA THR A 377 23.69 -8.02 16.27
C THR A 377 23.59 -7.78 17.76
N THR A 378 23.91 -8.79 18.58
CA THR A 378 23.95 -8.63 20.05
C THR A 378 25.00 -7.63 20.49
N GLY A 379 24.68 -6.83 21.48
CA GLY A 379 25.56 -5.82 22.04
C GLY A 379 24.82 -4.79 22.88
N ASN A 380 25.56 -3.97 23.60
CA ASN A 380 24.99 -2.93 24.43
C ASN A 380 24.43 -1.77 23.58
N ALA A 381 23.35 -1.16 24.07
CA ALA A 381 22.74 -0.01 23.43
C ALA A 381 23.67 1.20 23.43
N GLN A 382 23.58 1.95 22.35
CA GLN A 382 24.25 3.24 22.17
C GLN A 382 23.26 4.37 22.48
N LEU A 383 23.78 5.55 22.82
CA LEU A 383 22.96 6.74 22.99
C LEU A 383 22.33 7.13 21.66
N PHE A 384 21.01 7.23 21.66
CA PHE A 384 20.23 7.75 20.53
C PHE A 384 19.99 9.26 20.65
N GLY A 385 19.52 9.71 21.83
CA GLY A 385 19.14 11.07 22.15
C GLY A 385 18.42 11.15 23.49
N GLU A 386 17.57 12.16 23.64
CA GLU A 386 16.82 12.38 24.88
C GLU A 386 15.34 12.68 24.59
N LEU A 387 14.47 12.27 25.50
CA LEU A 387 13.09 12.76 25.61
C LEU A 387 13.10 14.23 26.03
N ILE A 388 12.13 15.00 25.60
CA ILE A 388 11.91 16.38 26.06
C ILE A 388 11.62 16.37 27.58
N ASN A 389 10.79 15.39 27.99
CA ASN A 389 10.46 15.18 29.40
C ASN A 389 10.77 13.74 29.78
N GLY A 390 11.66 13.57 30.77
CA GLY A 390 11.96 12.26 31.32
C GLY A 390 10.70 11.63 31.90
N ARG A 391 10.47 10.35 31.61
CA ARG A 391 9.24 9.64 32.00
C ARG A 391 9.43 8.14 32.12
N TYR A 392 8.48 7.51 32.74
CA TYR A 392 8.34 6.06 32.84
C TYR A 392 6.86 5.68 32.73
N MET A 393 6.56 4.39 32.60
CA MET A 393 5.18 3.91 32.44
C MET A 393 4.51 4.49 31.19
N HIS A 394 5.22 4.59 30.11
CA HIS A 394 4.76 5.05 28.80
C HIS A 394 4.88 3.92 27.78
N VAL A 395 4.36 4.13 26.60
CA VAL A 395 4.46 3.19 25.49
C VAL A 395 5.17 3.82 24.29
N MET A 396 5.70 2.99 23.42
CA MET A 396 6.21 3.43 22.11
C MET A 396 5.47 2.71 20.98
N LEU A 397 4.65 3.45 20.26
CA LEU A 397 4.08 3.00 19.02
C LEU A 397 5.09 3.22 17.91
N SER A 398 5.48 2.19 17.19
CA SER A 398 6.51 2.32 16.18
C SER A 398 6.12 1.69 14.85
N ASN A 399 6.65 2.27 13.78
CA ASN A 399 6.65 1.72 12.44
C ASN A 399 8.07 1.80 11.85
N ARG A 400 8.22 1.57 10.55
CA ARG A 400 9.55 1.61 9.91
C ARG A 400 10.25 2.98 9.98
N THR A 401 9.52 4.07 10.25
CA THR A 401 10.05 5.44 10.24
C THR A 401 10.05 6.06 11.64
N TYR A 402 8.91 6.02 12.32
CA TYR A 402 8.67 6.78 13.55
C TYR A 402 8.51 5.87 14.77
N GLY A 403 8.99 6.36 15.91
CA GLY A 403 8.62 5.90 17.24
C GLY A 403 7.87 7.03 17.96
N VAL A 404 6.59 6.81 18.26
CA VAL A 404 5.76 7.77 19.00
C VAL A 404 5.70 7.35 20.45
N ILE A 405 6.22 8.21 21.31
CA ILE A 405 6.26 8.03 22.76
C ILE A 405 4.99 8.64 23.35
N TRP A 406 4.18 7.81 23.99
CA TRP A 406 2.83 8.18 24.39
C TRP A 406 2.62 8.07 25.90
N GLY A 407 2.10 9.14 26.50
CA GLY A 407 1.75 9.18 27.91
C GLY A 407 2.92 9.08 28.86
N GLY A 408 2.70 8.47 30.03
CA GLY A 408 3.70 8.24 31.07
C GLY A 408 3.67 9.24 32.19
N TRP A 409 4.51 9.00 33.20
CA TRP A 409 4.63 9.77 34.44
C TRP A 409 6.09 10.19 34.67
N ASN A 410 6.31 11.42 35.10
CA ASN A 410 7.63 11.94 35.45
C ASN A 410 7.92 11.99 36.94
N GLY A 411 7.07 11.42 37.78
CA GLY A 411 7.13 11.48 39.24
C GLY A 411 6.27 12.59 39.87
N SER A 412 5.84 13.57 39.08
CA SER A 412 5.03 14.71 39.57
C SER A 412 3.74 14.89 38.74
N ASN A 413 3.81 14.60 37.43
CA ASN A 413 2.69 14.78 36.50
C ASN A 413 2.44 13.51 35.71
N GLN A 414 1.20 13.04 35.69
CA GLN A 414 0.77 11.80 35.02
C GLN A 414 0.49 11.97 33.54
N SER A 415 0.31 13.20 33.08
CA SER A 415 0.03 13.48 31.67
C SER A 415 1.24 14.17 31.05
N GLN A 416 2.19 13.39 30.58
CA GLN A 416 3.31 13.95 29.80
C GLN A 416 2.87 14.24 28.37
N PRO A 417 3.34 15.34 27.75
CA PRO A 417 3.17 15.57 26.33
C PRO A 417 3.69 14.39 25.53
N ASN A 418 3.02 14.07 24.42
CA ASN A 418 3.51 13.03 23.53
C ASN A 418 4.69 13.54 22.73
N GLU A 419 5.58 12.66 22.39
CA GLU A 419 6.82 12.95 21.66
C GLU A 419 7.01 11.92 20.55
N TYR A 420 7.82 12.23 19.56
CA TYR A 420 8.19 11.25 18.56
C TYR A 420 9.67 11.37 18.16
N ILE A 421 10.20 10.30 17.61
CA ILE A 421 11.54 10.20 17.02
C ILE A 421 11.47 9.62 15.61
N THR A 422 12.44 9.97 14.77
CA THR A 422 12.71 9.26 13.53
C THR A 422 13.74 8.19 13.81
N ILE A 423 13.35 6.91 13.82
CA ILE A 423 14.16 5.81 14.35
C ILE A 423 15.50 5.63 13.61
N ALA A 424 15.52 5.87 12.30
CA ALA A 424 16.72 5.71 11.48
C ALA A 424 17.83 6.71 11.84
N THR A 425 17.50 7.88 12.41
CA THR A 425 18.46 8.98 12.66
C THR A 425 18.49 9.33 14.13
N SER A 426 19.66 9.16 14.78
CA SER A 426 19.84 9.51 16.18
C SER A 426 19.65 11.01 16.41
N GLY A 427 18.92 11.36 17.48
CA GLY A 427 18.59 12.72 17.84
C GLY A 427 17.58 12.75 18.99
N ASN A 428 17.31 13.94 19.52
CA ASN A 428 16.33 14.12 20.57
C ASN A 428 14.90 13.96 20.05
N ALA A 429 13.99 13.57 20.93
CA ALA A 429 12.58 13.52 20.64
C ALA A 429 12.03 14.93 20.33
N VAL A 430 10.99 14.95 19.51
CA VAL A 430 10.29 16.16 19.07
C VAL A 430 8.87 16.13 19.62
N ASP A 431 8.34 17.30 19.94
CA ASP A 431 6.98 17.43 20.46
C ASP A 431 5.94 16.88 19.45
N PHE A 432 5.02 16.10 19.98
CA PHE A 432 3.88 15.58 19.26
C PHE A 432 2.63 16.30 19.76
N PRO A 433 2.07 17.26 19.02
CA PRO A 433 1.00 18.12 19.51
C PRO A 433 -0.35 17.44 19.72
N GLY A 434 -0.45 16.12 19.48
CA GLY A 434 -1.65 15.34 19.73
C GLY A 434 -1.87 15.06 21.22
N THR A 435 -3.12 15.01 21.65
CA THR A 435 -3.53 14.66 23.02
C THR A 435 -4.30 13.34 23.05
N SER A 436 -4.16 12.59 24.13
CA SER A 436 -5.01 11.45 24.47
C SER A 436 -6.10 11.91 25.44
N ALA A 437 -7.29 11.34 25.29
CA ALA A 437 -8.29 11.42 26.34
C ALA A 437 -8.00 10.42 27.47
N LEU A 438 -7.07 9.50 27.25
CA LEU A 438 -6.66 8.51 28.25
C LEU A 438 -5.51 9.06 29.11
N TRP A 439 -5.66 8.91 30.40
CA TRP A 439 -4.60 9.15 31.39
C TRP A 439 -3.71 7.90 31.40
N GLY A 440 -2.65 7.91 30.59
CA GLY A 440 -1.77 6.75 30.41
C GLY A 440 -0.83 6.59 31.60
N LEU A 441 -1.04 5.58 32.37
CA LEU A 441 -0.13 5.16 33.42
C LEU A 441 0.20 3.68 33.32
N GLY A 442 1.47 3.41 33.17
CA GLY A 442 2.15 2.18 33.50
C GLY A 442 1.71 0.90 32.84
N GLY A 443 2.58 0.31 32.06
CA GLY A 443 2.36 -1.01 31.48
C GLY A 443 1.14 -1.09 30.55
N CYS A 444 0.95 -0.07 29.74
CA CYS A 444 -0.14 -0.04 28.76
C CYS A 444 0.13 -1.03 27.65
N GLY A 445 -0.83 -1.90 27.35
CA GLY A 445 -0.78 -2.68 26.13
C GLY A 445 -0.81 -1.75 24.91
N HIS A 446 0.07 -2.01 23.98
CA HIS A 446 0.10 -1.30 22.71
C HIS A 446 0.30 -2.26 21.55
N ALA A 447 -0.24 -1.93 20.41
CA ALA A 447 -0.09 -2.68 19.17
C ALA A 447 -0.19 -1.71 18.00
N GLY A 448 0.36 -2.05 16.84
CA GLY A 448 0.26 -1.17 15.70
C GLY A 448 0.59 -1.88 14.40
N ASN A 449 0.16 -1.28 13.30
CA ASN A 449 0.62 -1.63 11.97
C ASN A 449 1.52 -0.52 11.40
N SER A 450 1.80 -0.55 10.11
CA SER A 450 2.64 0.46 9.46
C SER A 450 2.13 1.91 9.59
N SER A 451 0.84 2.11 9.87
CA SER A 451 0.20 3.44 9.85
C SER A 451 -0.54 3.82 11.12
N ARG A 452 -1.10 2.85 11.83
CA ARG A 452 -1.98 3.07 12.98
C ARG A 452 -1.43 2.40 14.24
N GLY A 453 -1.38 3.13 15.34
CA GLY A 453 -1.08 2.62 16.67
C GLY A 453 -2.32 2.55 17.53
N LEU A 454 -2.48 1.47 18.30
CA LEU A 454 -3.51 1.26 19.27
C LEU A 454 -2.89 1.24 20.67
N ILE A 455 -3.57 1.85 21.60
CA ILE A 455 -3.19 1.91 23.01
C ILE A 455 -4.38 1.49 23.85
N LYS A 456 -4.14 0.61 24.79
CA LYS A 456 -5.13 0.22 25.79
C LYS A 456 -4.86 0.95 27.11
N GLU A 457 -5.84 1.64 27.62
CA GLU A 457 -5.77 2.34 28.91
C GLU A 457 -5.53 1.38 30.07
N THR A 458 -4.64 1.74 31.00
CA THR A 458 -4.29 0.88 32.15
C THR A 458 -5.14 1.16 33.38
N PHE A 459 -5.31 2.43 33.76
CA PHE A 459 -6.05 2.83 34.96
C PHE A 459 -7.08 3.90 34.64
N GLY A 460 -8.34 3.68 35.05
CA GLY A 460 -9.42 4.63 34.82
C GLY A 460 -9.31 5.93 35.62
N ASP A 461 -8.75 5.94 36.86
CA ASP A 461 -8.89 7.06 37.77
C ASP A 461 -7.63 7.40 38.64
N GLY A 462 -6.42 7.14 38.10
CA GLY A 462 -5.18 7.56 38.79
C GLY A 462 -4.55 6.53 39.72
N TRP A 463 -3.32 6.81 40.09
CA TRP A 463 -2.48 5.95 40.95
C TRP A 463 -3.09 5.85 42.36
N GLY A 464 -3.48 4.67 42.79
CA GLY A 464 -4.09 4.40 44.10
C GLY A 464 -5.55 3.98 44.05
N GLY A 465 -6.23 4.09 42.91
CA GLY A 465 -7.50 3.42 42.70
C GLY A 465 -7.25 1.93 42.74
N SER A 466 -7.66 1.27 43.82
CA SER A 466 -7.78 -0.20 43.83
C SER A 466 -8.44 -0.62 42.53
N PRO A 467 -8.00 -1.70 41.86
CA PRO A 467 -8.70 -2.26 40.68
C PRO A 467 -10.08 -2.84 41.09
N ALA A 468 -10.73 -2.21 42.04
CA ALA A 468 -12.08 -2.57 42.49
C ALA A 468 -13.09 -2.60 41.32
N ASN A 469 -12.77 -1.99 40.19
CA ASN A 469 -13.59 -1.96 38.97
C ASN A 469 -12.91 -2.53 37.75
N GLY A 470 -11.82 -3.31 37.91
CA GLY A 470 -11.36 -4.20 36.82
C GLY A 470 -10.65 -3.58 35.65
N GLY A 471 -9.96 -2.46 35.84
CA GLY A 471 -9.24 -1.82 34.73
C GLY A 471 -10.18 -1.29 33.63
N SER A 472 -9.73 -0.31 32.89
CA SER A 472 -10.46 0.17 31.71
C SER A 472 -10.49 -0.91 30.64
N GLN A 473 -11.57 -0.97 29.86
CA GLN A 473 -11.67 -1.79 28.63
C GLN A 473 -11.29 -0.98 27.39
N ARG A 474 -11.24 0.34 27.50
CA ARG A 474 -11.13 1.27 26.37
C ARG A 474 -9.80 1.14 25.64
N ILE A 475 -9.90 1.08 24.30
CA ILE A 475 -8.80 1.14 23.36
C ILE A 475 -8.92 2.45 22.59
N GLU A 476 -7.83 3.18 22.48
CA GLU A 476 -7.69 4.34 21.60
C GLU A 476 -6.74 4.05 20.45
N TYR A 477 -6.85 4.83 19.38
CA TYR A 477 -5.93 4.74 18.24
C TYR A 477 -5.49 6.10 17.74
N MET A 478 -4.36 6.09 17.04
CA MET A 478 -3.80 7.26 16.38
C MET A 478 -3.06 6.86 15.09
N SER A 479 -2.83 7.84 14.22
CA SER A 479 -1.91 7.66 13.09
C SER A 479 -0.46 7.82 13.55
N ILE A 480 0.40 6.84 13.24
CA ILE A 480 1.84 6.93 13.49
C ILE A 480 2.52 7.79 12.41
N ASN A 481 1.99 7.78 11.19
CA ASN A 481 2.59 8.49 10.05
C ASN A 481 2.35 10.01 10.06
N THR A 482 1.37 10.47 10.83
CA THR A 482 1.01 11.88 10.92
C THR A 482 1.03 12.30 12.39
N PRO A 483 2.21 12.61 12.96
CA PRO A 483 2.35 12.93 14.38
C PRO A 483 1.80 14.33 14.70
N SER A 484 0.48 14.52 14.59
CA SER A 484 -0.20 15.79 14.89
C SER A 484 -1.68 15.63 15.24
N GLN A 485 -2.17 14.40 15.42
CA GLN A 485 -3.60 14.14 15.62
C GLN A 485 -3.88 13.66 17.05
N ASN A 486 -5.02 14.06 17.57
CA ASN A 486 -5.52 13.51 18.84
C ASN A 486 -5.89 12.03 18.67
N ALA A 487 -5.67 11.24 19.72
CA ALA A 487 -6.18 9.87 19.75
C ALA A 487 -7.71 9.85 19.71
N GLN A 488 -8.23 8.82 19.10
CA GLN A 488 -9.66 8.59 18.96
C GLN A 488 -10.04 7.24 19.56
N ILE A 489 -11.30 7.09 19.95
CA ILE A 489 -11.81 5.83 20.48
C ILE A 489 -11.79 4.79 19.35
N PHE A 490 -11.18 3.64 19.64
CA PHE A 490 -11.15 2.48 18.76
C PHE A 490 -12.27 1.49 19.07
N GLY A 491 -12.41 1.11 20.33
CA GLY A 491 -13.34 0.11 20.85
C GLY A 491 -12.94 -0.29 22.27
N ASN A 492 -13.38 -1.47 22.71
CA ASN A 492 -13.15 -1.99 24.04
C ASN A 492 -12.54 -3.39 24.01
N LEU A 493 -11.80 -3.76 25.04
CA LEU A 493 -11.43 -5.16 25.32
C LEU A 493 -12.66 -5.98 25.71
N THR A 494 -12.55 -7.29 25.57
CA THR A 494 -13.57 -8.25 26.00
C THR A 494 -13.80 -8.25 27.53
N SER A 495 -12.76 -7.87 28.30
CA SER A 495 -12.82 -7.71 29.77
C SER A 495 -11.85 -6.64 30.22
N GLY A 496 -12.16 -5.96 31.33
CA GLY A 496 -11.25 -5.00 31.94
C GLY A 496 -10.02 -5.71 32.48
N ARG A 497 -8.85 -5.26 32.04
CA ARG A 497 -7.54 -5.73 32.50
C ARG A 497 -6.59 -4.55 32.59
N SER A 498 -5.77 -4.52 33.63
CA SER A 498 -4.71 -3.53 33.78
C SER A 498 -3.37 -4.11 33.41
N THR A 499 -2.40 -3.28 33.12
CA THR A 499 -0.98 -3.65 32.90
C THR A 499 -0.74 -4.82 31.96
N LEU A 500 -1.61 -5.01 30.99
CA LEU A 500 -1.44 -6.00 29.92
C LEU A 500 -0.40 -5.52 28.88
N THR A 501 0.01 -6.40 28.02
CA THR A 501 0.87 -6.09 26.87
C THR A 501 0.17 -6.35 25.56
N GLY A 502 0.74 -5.89 24.45
CA GLY A 502 0.25 -6.17 23.12
C GLY A 502 1.35 -6.19 22.06
N CYS A 503 1.05 -6.79 20.94
CA CYS A 503 1.83 -6.77 19.71
C CYS A 503 0.87 -6.95 18.53
N SER A 504 1.38 -7.05 17.31
CA SER A 504 0.53 -7.25 16.14
C SER A 504 1.19 -8.15 15.10
N GLY A 505 0.37 -8.70 14.20
CA GLY A 505 0.81 -9.50 13.07
C GLY A 505 -0.31 -9.67 12.06
N ASP A 506 -0.12 -10.53 11.07
CA ASP A 506 -1.06 -10.69 9.97
C ASP A 506 -2.25 -11.58 10.38
N ALA A 507 -3.41 -11.22 9.87
CA ALA A 507 -4.65 -11.93 10.17
C ALA A 507 -4.83 -13.23 9.36
N ALA A 508 -4.22 -13.34 8.23
CA ALA A 508 -4.06 -14.51 7.34
C ALA A 508 -3.57 -14.03 5.96
#